data_c5acfbf336a490a78ef63312782768e7
#
_entry.id   c5acfbf336a490a78ef63312782768e7
#
_cell.length_a   1.000
_cell.length_b   1.000
_cell.length_c   1.000
_cell.angle_alpha   90.00
_cell.angle_beta   90.00
_cell.angle_gamma   90.00
#
_symmetry.space_group_name_H-M   'P 1'
#
loop_
_entity.id
_entity.type
_entity.pdbx_description
1 polymer ?
#
loop_
_entity_poly.entity_id
_entity_poly.type
_entity_poly.pdbx_seq_one_letter_code
_entity_poly.pdbx_strand_id
1 'polypeptide(L)'
;KSKWTAIKFASLGNAHLSEGDKKLADDRRFFTQPVLVRTINKGWKYDGTNYLYSERPFDAVLIGSGDRNRPSSEATTQNVYVMLRDYNVNPTLFGTTSEPAVPSSITLNDLYDVTSDPFTGLNEEQIVNTTKALTSKLGWKFWLNESGEKSMGAGLVLQGKLYFTSFLPQVQDFQQCTIQSIGA
;
A
#
# COMPACT_ATOMS: atom_id res chain seq x y z
N LYS A 1 27.78 22.24 -4.12
CA LYS A 1 27.46 20.82 -4.37
C LYS A 1 26.16 20.53 -3.63
N SER A 2 25.07 20.18 -4.34
CA SER A 2 23.82 19.75 -3.71
C SER A 2 24.08 18.45 -2.96
N LYS A 3 23.71 18.39 -1.69
CA LYS A 3 23.77 17.15 -0.91
C LYS A 3 22.51 16.34 -1.25
N TRP A 4 22.70 15.12 -1.74
CA TRP A 4 21.59 14.16 -1.87
C TRP A 4 21.33 13.53 -0.51
N THR A 5 20.07 13.46 -0.12
CA THR A 5 19.62 12.72 1.07
C THR A 5 18.64 11.65 0.64
N ALA A 6 18.71 10.49 1.27
CA ALA A 6 17.74 9.41 1.09
C ALA A 6 17.15 9.05 2.46
N ILE A 7 15.83 8.92 2.50
CA ILE A 7 15.10 8.49 3.69
C ILE A 7 14.27 7.24 3.39
N LYS A 8 14.04 6.42 4.40
CA LYS A 8 13.13 5.30 4.29
C LYS A 8 11.69 5.81 4.34
N PHE A 9 10.99 5.77 3.20
CA PHE A 9 9.63 6.28 3.07
C PHE A 9 8.59 5.33 3.69
N ALA A 10 8.72 4.02 3.43
CA ALA A 10 7.79 3.02 3.95
C ALA A 10 8.48 1.71 4.35
N SER A 11 7.84 0.95 5.23
CA SER A 11 8.27 -0.37 5.68
C SER A 11 7.04 -1.27 5.77
N LEU A 12 6.79 -2.04 4.71
CA LEU A 12 5.54 -2.78 4.48
C LEU A 12 5.66 -4.29 4.66
N GLY A 13 6.83 -4.75 5.09
CA GLY A 13 7.12 -6.15 5.33
C GLY A 13 7.88 -6.34 6.64
N ASN A 14 8.65 -7.40 6.76
CA ASN A 14 9.39 -7.76 7.97
C ASN A 14 10.55 -6.83 8.33
N ALA A 15 11.00 -5.95 7.43
CA ALA A 15 12.23 -5.19 7.61
C ALA A 15 12.25 -4.23 8.81
N HIS A 16 11.09 -3.90 9.37
CA HIS A 16 10.97 -3.03 10.55
C HIS A 16 10.79 -3.79 11.86
N LEU A 17 10.65 -5.12 11.80
CA LEU A 17 10.43 -5.98 12.96
C LEU A 17 11.76 -6.51 13.49
N SER A 18 11.80 -6.79 14.80
CA SER A 18 12.90 -7.55 15.40
C SER A 18 12.87 -9.02 14.90
N GLU A 19 14.01 -9.72 14.96
CA GLU A 19 14.08 -11.09 14.42
C GLU A 19 13.06 -12.03 15.03
N GLY A 20 12.74 -11.89 16.33
CA GLY A 20 11.74 -12.71 17.02
C GLY A 20 10.28 -12.44 16.59
N ASP A 21 10.01 -11.28 16.01
CA ASP A 21 8.67 -10.85 15.61
C ASP A 21 8.40 -11.07 14.12
N LYS A 22 9.41 -11.47 13.35
CA LYS A 22 9.28 -11.73 11.91
C LYS A 22 8.46 -12.97 11.66
N LYS A 23 7.43 -12.83 10.82
CA LYS A 23 6.56 -13.94 10.38
C LYS A 23 6.67 -14.13 8.88
N LEU A 24 6.56 -15.37 8.40
CA LEU A 24 6.55 -15.65 6.96
C LEU A 24 5.40 -14.94 6.24
N ALA A 25 4.26 -14.77 6.89
CA ALA A 25 3.13 -14.02 6.37
C ALA A 25 3.48 -12.54 6.04
N ASP A 26 4.49 -11.98 6.69
CA ASP A 26 4.92 -10.59 6.52
C ASP A 26 6.17 -10.45 5.63
N ASP A 27 6.71 -11.54 5.06
CA ASP A 27 7.86 -11.51 4.14
C ASP A 27 7.45 -11.06 2.73
N ARG A 28 6.87 -9.85 2.65
CA ARG A 28 6.42 -9.25 1.40
C ARG A 28 7.58 -8.72 0.58
N ARG A 29 7.53 -8.98 -0.70
CA ARG A 29 8.52 -8.55 -1.67
C ARG A 29 7.86 -7.69 -2.75
N PHE A 30 8.55 -6.64 -3.17
CA PHE A 30 8.05 -5.66 -4.14
C PHE A 30 8.99 -5.66 -5.34
N PHE A 31 8.55 -6.27 -6.44
CA PHE A 31 9.35 -6.42 -7.66
C PHE A 31 8.91 -5.49 -8.80
N THR A 32 7.75 -4.87 -8.64
CA THR A 32 7.21 -3.97 -9.67
C THR A 32 7.61 -2.53 -9.39
N GLN A 33 7.72 -1.75 -10.46
CA GLN A 33 7.90 -0.31 -10.32
C GLN A 33 6.65 0.31 -9.68
N PRO A 34 6.80 1.20 -8.69
CA PRO A 34 5.66 1.94 -8.16
C PRO A 34 5.09 2.90 -9.21
N VAL A 35 3.77 3.06 -9.19
CA VAL A 35 3.08 4.08 -9.98
C VAL A 35 2.96 5.33 -9.14
N LEU A 36 3.32 6.48 -9.70
CA LEU A 36 3.28 7.78 -9.04
C LEU A 36 2.19 8.64 -9.69
N VAL A 37 1.28 9.17 -8.87
CA VAL A 37 0.21 10.06 -9.32
C VAL A 37 0.10 11.26 -8.40
N ARG A 38 0.28 12.45 -8.94
CA ARG A 38 0.06 13.68 -8.20
C ARG A 38 -1.43 13.98 -8.10
N THR A 39 -1.93 14.19 -6.89
CA THR A 39 -3.34 14.45 -6.63
C THR A 39 -3.53 15.28 -5.35
N ILE A 40 -4.78 15.52 -4.96
CA ILE A 40 -5.14 16.30 -3.78
C ILE A 40 -5.99 15.43 -2.85
N ASN A 41 -5.56 15.30 -1.60
CA ASN A 41 -6.41 14.74 -0.55
C ASN A 41 -7.42 15.81 -0.12
N LYS A 42 -8.68 15.58 -0.47
CA LYS A 42 -9.81 16.43 -0.07
C LYS A 42 -10.57 15.70 1.02
N GLY A 43 -10.49 16.21 2.24
CA GLY A 43 -11.14 15.52 3.32
C GLY A 43 -10.71 16.02 4.70
N TRP A 44 -10.81 15.15 5.67
CA TRP A 44 -10.61 15.50 7.06
C TRP A 44 -9.20 15.12 7.52
N LYS A 45 -8.52 16.05 8.17
CA LYS A 45 -7.27 15.81 8.89
C LYS A 45 -7.55 15.84 10.38
N TYR A 46 -7.10 14.83 11.11
CA TYR A 46 -7.11 14.82 12.57
C TYR A 46 -5.86 15.50 13.10
N ASP A 47 -5.99 16.49 13.96
CA ASP A 47 -4.88 17.26 14.55
C ASP A 47 -4.46 16.77 15.93
N GLY A 48 -5.07 15.69 16.42
CA GLY A 48 -4.92 15.16 17.78
C GLY A 48 -6.11 15.46 18.68
N THR A 49 -6.95 16.41 18.33
CA THR A 49 -8.13 16.83 19.10
C THR A 49 -9.38 16.91 18.22
N ASN A 50 -9.27 17.49 17.05
CA ASN A 50 -10.39 17.76 16.15
C ASN A 50 -10.15 17.26 14.73
N TYR A 51 -11.23 17.03 13.99
CA TYR A 51 -11.18 16.83 12.55
C TYR A 51 -11.38 18.16 11.83
N LEU A 52 -10.36 18.56 11.07
CA LEU A 52 -10.39 19.78 10.26
C LEU A 52 -10.48 19.39 8.79
N TYR A 53 -11.42 19.98 8.05
CA TYR A 53 -11.47 19.81 6.59
C TYR A 53 -10.26 20.50 5.96
N SER A 54 -9.57 19.80 5.09
CA SER A 54 -8.40 20.32 4.41
C SER A 54 -8.28 19.77 2.98
N GLU A 55 -7.70 20.57 2.12
CA GLU A 55 -7.23 20.14 0.78
C GLU A 55 -5.71 20.17 0.80
N ARG A 56 -5.09 19.02 0.61
CA ARG A 56 -3.64 18.88 0.69
C ARG A 56 -3.11 18.10 -0.51
N PRO A 57 -2.24 18.69 -1.33
CA PRO A 57 -1.60 17.97 -2.43
C PRO A 57 -0.65 16.90 -1.90
N PHE A 58 -0.56 15.78 -2.60
CA PHE A 58 0.36 14.69 -2.31
C PHE A 58 0.69 13.91 -3.59
N ASP A 59 1.81 13.21 -3.56
CA ASP A 59 2.13 12.21 -4.54
C ASP A 59 1.66 10.83 -4.02
N ALA A 60 0.70 10.22 -4.74
CA ALA A 60 0.25 8.87 -4.46
C ALA A 60 1.27 7.87 -4.99
N VAL A 61 1.82 7.05 -4.12
CA VAL A 61 2.73 5.95 -4.47
C VAL A 61 1.94 4.65 -4.39
N LEU A 62 1.71 4.00 -5.55
CA LEU A 62 0.91 2.79 -5.65
C LEU A 62 1.81 1.62 -6.02
N ILE A 63 1.74 0.53 -5.23
CA ILE A 63 2.57 -0.65 -5.45
C ILE A 63 1.91 -1.89 -4.85
N GLY A 64 2.06 -3.03 -5.53
CA GLY A 64 1.63 -4.32 -5.03
C GLY A 64 2.79 -5.22 -4.65
N SER A 65 2.59 -6.08 -3.66
CA SER A 65 3.56 -7.10 -3.26
C SER A 65 3.32 -8.44 -3.95
N GLY A 66 4.39 -9.19 -4.18
CA GLY A 66 4.38 -10.53 -4.75
C GLY A 66 5.79 -10.99 -5.13
N ASP A 67 6.14 -12.22 -4.79
CA ASP A 67 7.43 -12.79 -5.19
C ASP A 67 7.34 -13.35 -6.61
N ARG A 68 7.90 -12.63 -7.56
CA ARG A 68 7.96 -13.04 -8.98
C ARG A 68 8.89 -14.22 -9.23
N ASN A 69 9.88 -14.45 -8.36
CA ASN A 69 10.82 -15.57 -8.53
C ASN A 69 10.18 -16.90 -8.14
N ARG A 70 9.09 -16.86 -7.37
CA ARG A 70 8.35 -18.04 -6.92
C ARG A 70 6.85 -17.86 -7.17
N PRO A 71 6.42 -17.80 -8.43
CA PRO A 71 5.03 -17.50 -8.76
C PRO A 71 4.06 -18.57 -8.25
N SER A 72 4.43 -19.84 -8.35
CA SER A 72 3.57 -20.96 -7.97
C SER A 72 3.75 -21.46 -6.54
N SER A 73 4.72 -20.94 -5.77
CA SER A 73 4.94 -21.33 -4.38
C SER A 73 4.51 -20.22 -3.42
N GLU A 74 4.20 -20.60 -2.20
CA GLU A 74 3.97 -19.78 -1.02
C GLU A 74 2.54 -19.26 -0.80
N ALA A 75 1.76 -20.19 -0.25
CA ALA A 75 0.49 -19.85 0.40
C ALA A 75 0.65 -19.06 1.72
N THR A 76 1.89 -18.86 2.20
CA THR A 76 2.14 -18.34 3.55
C THR A 76 2.27 -16.83 3.63
N THR A 77 2.74 -16.16 2.57
CA THR A 77 2.89 -14.70 2.57
C THR A 77 1.58 -14.04 2.21
N GLN A 78 1.06 -13.21 3.10
CA GLN A 78 -0.12 -12.41 2.85
C GLN A 78 0.27 -11.15 2.06
N ASN A 79 0.02 -11.15 0.77
CA ASN A 79 0.34 -10.06 -0.11
C ASN A 79 -0.69 -8.92 -0.03
N VAL A 80 -0.27 -7.74 -0.47
CA VAL A 80 -1.06 -6.52 -0.36
C VAL A 80 -0.80 -5.59 -1.54
N TYR A 81 -1.81 -4.88 -1.98
CA TYR A 81 -1.69 -3.70 -2.82
C TYR A 81 -1.90 -2.45 -1.97
N VAL A 82 -1.03 -1.46 -2.10
CA VAL A 82 -1.10 -0.25 -1.27
C VAL A 82 -1.06 1.02 -2.09
N MET A 83 -1.68 2.07 -1.57
CA MET A 83 -1.45 3.45 -1.95
C MET A 83 -0.94 4.20 -0.73
N LEU A 84 0.21 4.84 -0.88
CA LEU A 84 0.85 5.64 0.16
C LEU A 84 0.78 7.11 -0.24
N ARG A 85 0.51 7.99 0.73
CA ARG A 85 0.46 9.43 0.51
C ARG A 85 1.79 10.06 0.88
N ASP A 86 2.54 10.52 -0.11
CA ASP A 86 3.71 11.37 0.12
C ASP A 86 3.29 12.84 0.10
N TYR A 87 3.30 13.45 1.26
CA TYR A 87 3.00 14.85 1.43
C TYR A 87 4.24 15.75 1.33
N ASN A 88 5.42 15.17 1.18
CA ASN A 88 6.70 15.90 1.10
C ASN A 88 7.08 16.15 -0.36
N VAL A 89 6.16 16.75 -1.10
CA VAL A 89 6.33 17.03 -2.54
C VAL A 89 7.31 18.16 -2.84
N ASN A 90 7.92 18.76 -1.82
CA ASN A 90 8.95 19.79 -1.95
C ASN A 90 10.34 19.19 -1.78
N PRO A 91 11.39 19.77 -2.40
CA PRO A 91 12.77 19.34 -2.20
C PRO A 91 13.27 19.75 -0.80
N THR A 92 12.82 19.03 0.21
CA THR A 92 13.22 19.22 1.60
C THR A 92 14.36 18.27 1.94
N LEU A 93 15.43 18.80 2.53
CA LEU A 93 16.52 18.00 3.08
C LEU A 93 16.18 17.65 4.53
N PHE A 94 16.15 16.36 4.86
CA PHE A 94 15.88 15.90 6.21
C PHE A 94 17.16 15.56 6.97
N GLY A 95 17.14 15.72 8.29
CA GLY A 95 18.19 15.22 9.17
C GLY A 95 19.44 16.12 9.30
N THR A 96 19.32 17.40 8.95
CA THR A 96 20.36 18.42 9.27
C THR A 96 19.92 19.30 10.44
N THR A 97 20.83 20.03 11.06
CA THR A 97 20.53 20.91 12.21
C THR A 97 19.53 22.04 11.91
N SER A 98 19.37 22.39 10.62
CA SER A 98 18.44 23.42 10.15
C SER A 98 17.20 22.86 9.46
N GLU A 99 17.07 21.54 9.36
CA GLU A 99 16.04 20.86 8.61
C GLU A 99 15.09 20.08 9.52
N PRO A 100 13.84 19.84 9.11
CA PRO A 100 12.88 19.08 9.90
C PRO A 100 13.40 17.65 10.17
N ALA A 101 12.94 17.08 11.28
CA ALA A 101 13.24 15.69 11.61
C ALA A 101 12.80 14.74 10.51
N VAL A 102 13.58 13.68 10.29
CA VAL A 102 13.22 12.62 9.34
C VAL A 102 11.87 12.01 9.76
N PRO A 103 10.83 12.03 8.90
CA PRO A 103 9.55 11.44 9.23
C PRO A 103 9.67 9.93 9.44
N SER A 104 8.86 9.38 10.32
CA SER A 104 8.75 7.93 10.52
C SER A 104 8.32 7.27 9.22
N SER A 105 8.88 6.10 8.91
CA SER A 105 8.46 5.31 7.74
C SER A 105 7.03 4.82 7.91
N ILE A 106 6.25 4.89 6.83
CA ILE A 106 4.86 4.40 6.80
C ILE A 106 4.87 2.88 6.95
N THR A 107 4.00 2.38 7.82
CA THR A 107 3.76 0.94 8.02
C THR A 107 2.34 0.57 7.61
N LEU A 108 2.01 -0.73 7.56
CA LEU A 108 0.64 -1.18 7.25
C LEU A 108 -0.40 -0.73 8.29
N ASN A 109 0.02 -0.41 9.51
CA ASN A 109 -0.88 0.09 10.56
C ASN A 109 -1.31 1.55 10.33
N ASP A 110 -0.52 2.28 9.56
CA ASP A 110 -0.81 3.68 9.19
C ASP A 110 -1.78 3.78 8.02
N LEU A 111 -2.17 2.64 7.41
CA LEU A 111 -3.03 2.57 6.25
C LEU A 111 -4.45 2.16 6.62
N TYR A 112 -5.42 2.71 5.88
CA TYR A 112 -6.81 2.30 5.97
C TYR A 112 -7.03 1.01 5.18
N ASP A 113 -7.75 0.04 5.75
CA ASP A 113 -8.06 -1.22 5.08
C ASP A 113 -9.30 -1.03 4.18
N VAL A 114 -9.15 -1.28 2.88
CA VAL A 114 -10.21 -1.17 1.88
C VAL A 114 -10.53 -2.51 1.22
N THR A 115 -10.07 -3.60 1.79
CA THR A 115 -10.23 -4.96 1.23
C THR A 115 -11.69 -5.35 1.06
N SER A 116 -12.50 -5.05 2.07
CA SER A 116 -13.96 -5.11 1.95
C SER A 116 -14.41 -3.68 1.67
N ASP A 117 -15.18 -3.46 0.61
CA ASP A 117 -15.64 -2.11 0.26
C ASP A 117 -16.20 -1.37 1.50
N PRO A 118 -15.47 -0.37 2.02
CA PRO A 118 -15.84 0.27 3.28
C PRO A 118 -17.05 1.21 3.17
N PHE A 119 -17.59 1.39 1.97
CA PHE A 119 -18.73 2.29 1.72
C PHE A 119 -20.03 1.55 1.41
N THR A 120 -19.97 0.26 1.16
CA THR A 120 -21.17 -0.54 0.85
C THR A 120 -22.16 -0.57 2.02
N GLY A 121 -23.42 -0.22 1.75
CA GLY A 121 -24.51 -0.29 2.72
C GLY A 121 -24.53 0.78 3.80
N LEU A 122 -23.69 1.81 3.69
CA LEU A 122 -23.60 2.88 4.67
C LEU A 122 -24.68 3.97 4.45
N ASN A 123 -25.17 4.53 5.55
CA ASN A 123 -25.94 5.78 5.54
C ASN A 123 -25.01 7.01 5.45
N GLU A 124 -25.59 8.21 5.27
CA GLU A 124 -24.81 9.46 5.10
C GLU A 124 -23.84 9.75 6.24
N GLU A 125 -24.25 9.57 7.49
CA GLU A 125 -23.41 9.80 8.65
C GLU A 125 -22.22 8.82 8.68
N GLN A 126 -22.47 7.57 8.39
CA GLN A 126 -21.44 6.53 8.30
C GLN A 126 -20.46 6.80 7.16
N ILE A 127 -20.94 7.28 6.01
CA ILE A 127 -20.09 7.71 4.88
C ILE A 127 -19.15 8.84 5.31
N VAL A 128 -19.65 9.86 6.01
CA VAL A 128 -18.82 10.95 6.53
C VAL A 128 -17.77 10.43 7.50
N ASN A 129 -18.13 9.57 8.43
CA ASN A 129 -17.20 9.01 9.42
C ASN A 129 -16.14 8.10 8.76
N THR A 130 -16.53 7.27 7.79
CA THR A 130 -15.62 6.44 7.01
C THR A 130 -14.66 7.30 6.18
N THR A 131 -15.16 8.37 5.56
CA THR A 131 -14.34 9.33 4.82
C THR A 131 -13.32 10.03 5.73
N LYS A 132 -13.72 10.44 6.94
CA LYS A 132 -12.81 11.02 7.95
C LYS A 132 -11.71 10.01 8.29
N ALA A 133 -12.07 8.77 8.60
CA ALA A 133 -11.11 7.72 8.93
C ALA A 133 -10.13 7.45 7.79
N LEU A 134 -10.62 7.31 6.56
CA LEU A 134 -9.80 7.04 5.38
C LEU A 134 -8.86 8.22 5.05
N THR A 135 -9.37 9.45 5.10
CA THR A 135 -8.58 10.63 4.71
C THR A 135 -7.57 11.04 5.78
N SER A 136 -7.77 10.64 7.04
CA SER A 136 -6.82 10.87 8.14
C SER A 136 -5.61 9.92 8.11
N LYS A 137 -5.70 8.78 7.42
CA LYS A 137 -4.61 7.80 7.30
C LYS A 137 -3.57 8.23 6.28
N LEU A 138 -2.38 7.63 6.33
CA LEU A 138 -1.28 7.89 5.40
C LEU A 138 -1.42 7.12 4.07
N GLY A 139 -2.56 6.53 3.81
CA GLY A 139 -2.87 5.80 2.60
C GLY A 139 -3.92 4.72 2.85
N TRP A 140 -4.00 3.78 1.94
CA TRP A 140 -4.86 2.61 2.09
C TRP A 140 -4.14 1.33 1.67
N LYS A 141 -4.67 0.19 2.12
CA LYS A 141 -4.23 -1.15 1.77
C LYS A 141 -5.41 -2.00 1.34
N PHE A 142 -5.14 -2.86 0.36
CA PHE A 142 -6.05 -3.89 -0.13
C PHE A 142 -5.33 -5.23 -0.04
N TRP A 143 -5.84 -6.14 0.78
CA TRP A 143 -5.26 -7.46 0.93
C TRP A 143 -5.60 -8.35 -0.25
N LEU A 144 -4.61 -9.07 -0.74
CA LEU A 144 -4.78 -10.17 -1.69
C LEU A 144 -5.08 -11.41 -0.85
N ASN A 145 -6.37 -11.76 -0.72
CA ASN A 145 -6.83 -12.69 0.31
C ASN A 145 -6.81 -14.16 -0.11
N GLU A 146 -6.66 -14.41 -1.41
CA GLU A 146 -6.58 -15.79 -1.88
C GLU A 146 -5.20 -16.40 -1.58
N SER A 147 -5.18 -17.70 -1.32
CA SER A 147 -3.95 -18.40 -0.97
C SER A 147 -2.88 -18.27 -2.06
N GLY A 148 -1.76 -17.63 -1.72
CA GLY A 148 -0.66 -17.40 -2.65
C GLY A 148 -0.91 -16.29 -3.68
N GLU A 149 -2.00 -15.55 -3.59
CA GLU A 149 -2.30 -14.44 -4.50
C GLU A 149 -1.20 -13.37 -4.46
N LYS A 150 -0.82 -12.86 -5.63
CA LYS A 150 0.33 -11.96 -5.79
C LYS A 150 0.01 -10.84 -6.79
N SER A 151 0.52 -9.65 -6.54
CA SER A 151 0.59 -8.61 -7.58
C SER A 151 1.87 -8.80 -8.39
N MET A 152 1.72 -9.08 -9.68
CA MET A 152 2.83 -9.43 -10.58
C MET A 152 3.17 -8.33 -11.58
N GLY A 153 2.32 -7.32 -11.70
CA GLY A 153 2.47 -6.19 -12.62
C GLY A 153 2.33 -4.84 -11.93
N ALA A 154 2.81 -3.80 -12.59
CA ALA A 154 2.53 -2.44 -12.20
C ALA A 154 1.04 -2.13 -12.43
N GLY A 155 0.44 -1.33 -11.54
CA GLY A 155 -0.91 -0.83 -11.75
C GLY A 155 -0.98 0.25 -12.84
N LEU A 156 -2.18 0.53 -13.31
CA LEU A 156 -2.50 1.63 -14.20
C LEU A 156 -3.51 2.56 -13.52
N VAL A 157 -3.23 3.84 -13.49
CA VAL A 157 -4.19 4.83 -13.00
C VAL A 157 -4.78 5.59 -14.19
N LEU A 158 -6.11 5.52 -14.33
CA LEU A 158 -6.84 6.19 -15.38
C LEU A 158 -8.07 6.87 -14.78
N GLN A 159 -8.23 8.16 -15.00
CA GLN A 159 -9.38 8.96 -14.52
C GLN A 159 -9.64 8.78 -13.00
N GLY A 160 -8.57 8.74 -12.19
CA GLY A 160 -8.67 8.59 -10.74
C GLY A 160 -8.99 7.17 -10.25
N LYS A 161 -9.09 6.20 -11.15
CA LYS A 161 -9.29 4.79 -10.82
C LYS A 161 -7.99 4.02 -11.01
N LEU A 162 -7.67 3.15 -10.05
CA LEU A 162 -6.57 2.21 -10.14
C LEU A 162 -7.06 0.90 -10.75
N TYR A 163 -6.34 0.42 -11.75
CA TYR A 163 -6.47 -0.91 -12.32
C TYR A 163 -5.18 -1.68 -12.06
N PHE A 164 -5.29 -2.83 -11.46
CA PHE A 164 -4.15 -3.73 -11.28
C PHE A 164 -4.61 -5.16 -11.47
N THR A 165 -3.65 -6.05 -11.76
CA THR A 165 -3.90 -7.48 -11.91
C THR A 165 -3.21 -8.22 -10.79
N SER A 166 -3.88 -9.24 -10.27
CA SER A 166 -3.28 -10.23 -9.39
C SER A 166 -3.11 -11.56 -10.12
N PHE A 167 -2.17 -12.33 -9.65
CA PHE A 167 -1.93 -13.69 -10.10
C PHE A 167 -2.28 -14.63 -8.95
N LEU A 168 -3.15 -15.59 -9.24
CA LEU A 168 -3.54 -16.64 -8.31
C LEU A 168 -2.90 -17.95 -8.77
N PRO A 169 -1.94 -18.52 -8.00
CA PRO A 169 -1.37 -19.79 -8.34
C PRO A 169 -2.42 -20.89 -8.20
N GLN A 170 -2.57 -21.72 -9.24
CA GLN A 170 -3.40 -22.90 -9.13
C GLN A 170 -2.61 -24.05 -8.47
N VAL A 171 -3.22 -24.70 -7.53
CA VAL A 171 -2.70 -25.97 -7.00
C VAL A 171 -2.83 -27.02 -8.13
N GLN A 172 -1.71 -27.41 -8.68
CA GLN A 172 -1.71 -28.49 -9.67
C GLN A 172 -1.93 -29.82 -8.95
N ASP A 173 -3.05 -30.47 -9.23
CA ASP A 173 -3.21 -31.89 -8.90
C ASP A 173 -2.42 -32.69 -9.94
N PHE A 174 -1.24 -33.14 -9.55
CA PHE A 174 -0.34 -33.94 -10.42
C PHE A 174 -0.91 -35.31 -10.83
N GLN A 175 -2.11 -35.65 -10.36
CA GLN A 175 -2.80 -36.90 -10.79
C GLN A 175 -3.46 -36.78 -12.16
N GLN A 176 -3.65 -35.57 -12.67
CA GLN A 176 -4.12 -35.34 -14.05
C GLN A 176 -3.08 -34.49 -14.79
N CYS A 177 -2.46 -35.06 -15.84
CA CYS A 177 -1.49 -34.39 -16.72
C CYS A 177 -2.15 -33.25 -17.57
N THR A 178 -2.93 -32.40 -16.99
CA THR A 178 -3.53 -31.23 -17.65
C THR A 178 -3.03 -29.96 -16.99
N ILE A 179 -2.13 -29.26 -17.70
CA ILE A 179 -1.69 -27.91 -17.32
C ILE A 179 -2.79 -26.93 -17.76
N GLN A 180 -3.57 -26.44 -16.81
CA GLN A 180 -4.45 -25.29 -17.06
C GLN A 180 -3.90 -24.09 -16.29
N SER A 181 -3.40 -23.09 -16.97
CA SER A 181 -3.14 -21.76 -16.44
C SER A 181 -4.32 -20.88 -16.82
N ILE A 182 -5.09 -20.43 -15.83
CA ILE A 182 -6.13 -19.42 -16.06
C ILE A 182 -5.59 -18.12 -15.48
N GLY A 183 -5.34 -17.13 -16.34
CA GLY A 183 -5.14 -15.75 -15.93
C GLY A 183 -6.49 -15.15 -15.57
N ALA A 184 -6.59 -14.52 -14.41
CA ALA A 184 -7.74 -13.70 -14.01
C ALA A 184 -7.49 -12.23 -14.36
#